data_ed289ec314f3dccb7f4200874c98d687
#
_entry.id   ed289ec314f3dccb7f4200874c98d687
#
_cell.length_a   1.000
_cell.length_b   1.000
_cell.length_c   1.000
_cell.angle_alpha   90.00
_cell.angle_beta   90.00
_cell.angle_gamma   90.00
#
_symmetry.space_group_name_H-M   'P 1'
#
loop_
_entity.id
_entity.type
_entity.pdbx_description
1 polymer ?
#
loop_
_entity_poly.entity_id
_entity_poly.type
_entity_poly.pdbx_seq_one_letter_code
_entity_poly.pdbx_strand_id
1 'polypeptide(L)'
;MPECTPLYDVPVRVGSKVALKTGYVSDIYTVLKIDARKVLCDRRETHEQVTFELDELVVVAEFGEPIYPTLKPLDSVENAPDSALWHTLIEADNYHALQLLEYLYAGKVDCIYIDPPYNTGAKDWKYNNDYVDSSDAYRHSKWLSFMEKRLRLAKKLLNPDDSVLIVTIDEKEYLHLGCLLEEIFSEARIQMISSVISPRGAMRKDMFTRVEEYIYYVFIGKSAISPFGPDMLQFTDYKKVDIKVWAQLIRTSANGPRSKRPNLFYPVYFNKKNGRYVGVGDPLPLNMPREEAPIPEGCFAVFPIRRDGLEVSWALQTETFKMKIKKGYIKFGKWNPGDTTRAMAHLQKGTMERIENGDIKVIGKDEEGTVILGETAKAKRPSSIWNMPSQI
;
A
#
# COMPACT_ATOMS: atom_id res chain seq x y z
N MET A 1 9.18 4.31 -46.25
CA MET A 1 8.20 4.01 -45.22
C MET A 1 7.03 3.34 -45.89
N PRO A 2 6.29 2.44 -45.27
CA PRO A 2 5.10 1.90 -45.89
C PRO A 2 4.07 3.03 -46.08
N GLU A 3 3.50 3.13 -47.26
CA GLU A 3 2.52 4.19 -47.60
C GLU A 3 1.17 3.94 -46.96
N CYS A 4 0.89 2.75 -46.43
CA CYS A 4 -0.35 2.40 -45.75
C CYS A 4 -0.16 1.32 -44.67
N THR A 5 -1.15 1.17 -43.80
CA THR A 5 -1.21 0.18 -42.74
C THR A 5 -2.38 -0.77 -42.98
N PRO A 6 -2.19 -2.10 -43.03
CA PRO A 6 -3.28 -3.05 -43.16
C PRO A 6 -4.14 -3.13 -41.89
N LEU A 7 -5.46 -3.09 -42.07
CA LEU A 7 -6.47 -3.19 -41.02
C LEU A 7 -7.16 -4.54 -41.15
N TYR A 8 -6.64 -5.54 -40.47
CA TYR A 8 -7.13 -6.89 -40.56
C TYR A 8 -8.56 -7.01 -40.02
N ASP A 9 -9.35 -7.28 -39.58
CA ASP A 9 -10.68 -7.32 -39.00
C ASP A 9 -11.67 -6.21 -39.43
N VAL A 10 -11.28 -5.34 -40.35
CA VAL A 10 -12.18 -4.35 -40.93
C VAL A 10 -12.88 -4.94 -42.14
N PRO A 11 -14.21 -5.00 -42.18
CA PRO A 11 -14.94 -5.56 -43.33
C PRO A 11 -14.72 -4.71 -44.58
N VAL A 12 -14.42 -5.39 -45.69
CA VAL A 12 -14.32 -4.76 -47.01
C VAL A 12 -15.69 -4.27 -47.44
N ARG A 13 -15.82 -3.01 -47.80
CA ARG A 13 -17.07 -2.39 -48.28
C ARG A 13 -16.81 -1.62 -49.58
N VAL A 14 -17.88 -1.34 -50.31
CA VAL A 14 -17.79 -0.42 -51.47
C VAL A 14 -17.25 0.93 -50.99
N GLY A 15 -16.23 1.46 -51.67
CA GLY A 15 -15.48 2.65 -51.29
C GLY A 15 -14.30 2.42 -50.33
N SER A 16 -14.13 1.18 -49.79
CA SER A 16 -12.95 0.88 -48.99
C SER A 16 -11.68 0.93 -49.83
N LYS A 17 -10.59 1.43 -49.24
CA LYS A 17 -9.24 1.27 -49.74
C LYS A 17 -8.72 -0.08 -49.30
N VAL A 18 -8.24 -0.88 -50.22
CA VAL A 18 -7.80 -2.28 -49.97
C VAL A 18 -6.47 -2.55 -50.64
N ALA A 19 -5.73 -3.51 -50.08
CA ALA A 19 -4.55 -4.11 -50.71
C ALA A 19 -4.65 -5.64 -50.67
N LEU A 20 -3.78 -6.31 -51.42
CA LEU A 20 -3.68 -7.77 -51.35
C LEU A 20 -3.02 -8.19 -50.04
N LYS A 21 -3.53 -9.21 -49.39
CA LYS A 21 -2.93 -9.79 -48.16
C LYS A 21 -1.53 -10.37 -48.39
N THR A 22 -1.30 -10.88 -49.61
CA THR A 22 -0.01 -11.42 -50.06
C THR A 22 0.58 -10.48 -51.08
N GLY A 23 1.68 -9.77 -50.76
CA GLY A 23 2.32 -8.85 -51.68
C GLY A 23 2.76 -7.55 -51.01
N TYR A 24 3.11 -6.57 -51.84
CA TYR A 24 3.45 -5.24 -51.32
C TYR A 24 2.17 -4.46 -50.97
N VAL A 25 2.03 -4.07 -49.73
CA VAL A 25 0.88 -3.30 -49.21
C VAL A 25 0.79 -1.89 -49.84
N SER A 26 1.77 -1.50 -50.66
CA SER A 26 1.83 -0.25 -51.40
C SER A 26 0.87 -0.21 -52.62
N ASP A 27 0.45 -1.34 -53.13
CA ASP A 27 -0.53 -1.37 -54.21
C ASP A 27 -1.96 -1.22 -53.67
N ILE A 28 -2.46 0.00 -53.68
CA ILE A 28 -3.75 0.38 -53.11
C ILE A 28 -4.82 0.36 -54.21
N TYR A 29 -5.96 -0.25 -53.90
CA TYR A 29 -7.13 -0.32 -54.72
C TYR A 29 -8.34 0.28 -54.02
N THR A 30 -9.25 0.87 -54.74
CA THR A 30 -10.55 1.32 -54.24
C THR A 30 -11.66 0.34 -54.66
N VAL A 31 -12.45 -0.15 -53.73
CA VAL A 31 -13.55 -1.10 -54.01
C VAL A 31 -14.68 -0.38 -54.73
N LEU A 32 -14.99 -0.79 -55.96
CA LEU A 32 -16.08 -0.23 -56.72
C LEU A 32 -17.39 -1.02 -56.53
N LYS A 33 -17.30 -2.35 -56.53
CA LYS A 33 -18.48 -3.24 -56.40
C LYS A 33 -18.08 -4.53 -55.70
N ILE A 34 -19.00 -5.06 -54.92
CA ILE A 34 -18.88 -6.39 -54.31
C ILE A 34 -20.04 -7.23 -54.82
N ASP A 35 -19.73 -8.41 -55.40
CA ASP A 35 -20.70 -9.36 -55.90
C ASP A 35 -20.36 -10.75 -55.32
N ALA A 36 -21.10 -11.14 -54.30
CA ALA A 36 -20.86 -12.34 -53.48
C ALA A 36 -19.41 -12.37 -52.93
N ARG A 37 -18.51 -13.16 -53.53
CA ARG A 37 -17.09 -13.26 -53.15
C ARG A 37 -16.13 -12.44 -54.04
N LYS A 38 -16.62 -11.91 -55.17
CA LYS A 38 -15.80 -11.17 -56.10
C LYS A 38 -15.93 -9.68 -55.85
N VAL A 39 -14.78 -9.01 -55.82
CA VAL A 39 -14.67 -7.58 -55.53
C VAL A 39 -14.02 -6.91 -56.73
N LEU A 40 -14.76 -6.04 -57.40
CA LEU A 40 -14.23 -5.19 -58.46
C LEU A 40 -13.56 -3.99 -57.83
N CYS A 41 -12.30 -3.81 -58.13
CA CYS A 41 -11.44 -2.75 -57.57
C CYS A 41 -10.84 -1.88 -58.68
N ASP A 42 -10.68 -0.60 -58.41
CA ASP A 42 -9.96 0.36 -59.23
C ASP A 42 -8.55 0.58 -58.64
N ARG A 43 -7.50 0.33 -59.42
CA ARG A 43 -6.11 0.54 -58.97
C ARG A 43 -5.81 2.01 -58.93
N ARG A 44 -5.34 2.53 -57.83
CA ARG A 44 -5.12 3.96 -57.55
C ARG A 44 -4.24 4.67 -58.57
N GLU A 45 -3.14 4.02 -59.00
CA GLU A 45 -2.16 4.67 -59.85
C GLU A 45 -2.52 4.63 -61.34
N THR A 46 -3.10 3.55 -61.80
CA THR A 46 -3.36 3.26 -63.22
C THR A 46 -4.80 3.38 -63.65
N HIS A 47 -5.74 3.46 -62.66
CA HIS A 47 -7.19 3.37 -62.86
C HIS A 47 -7.66 2.11 -63.62
N GLU A 48 -6.84 1.08 -63.54
CA GLU A 48 -7.17 -0.23 -64.11
C GLU A 48 -8.17 -0.97 -63.19
N GLN A 49 -9.24 -1.47 -63.75
CA GLN A 49 -10.22 -2.27 -63.02
C GLN A 49 -9.80 -3.72 -62.93
N VAL A 50 -9.61 -4.22 -61.73
CA VAL A 50 -9.20 -5.59 -61.46
C VAL A 50 -10.21 -6.23 -60.52
N THR A 51 -10.50 -7.54 -60.74
CA THR A 51 -11.39 -8.30 -59.86
C THR A 51 -10.55 -9.25 -58.99
N PHE A 52 -10.79 -9.21 -57.68
CA PHE A 52 -10.14 -10.07 -56.68
C PHE A 52 -11.19 -10.91 -55.94
N GLU A 53 -10.77 -11.98 -55.28
CA GLU A 53 -11.59 -12.65 -54.28
C GLU A 53 -11.59 -11.86 -52.99
N LEU A 54 -12.71 -11.85 -52.26
CA LEU A 54 -12.90 -11.05 -51.04
C LEU A 54 -11.88 -11.41 -49.93
N ASP A 55 -11.51 -12.68 -49.85
CA ASP A 55 -10.58 -13.23 -48.86
C ASP A 55 -9.10 -12.91 -49.16
N GLU A 56 -8.78 -12.48 -50.40
CA GLU A 56 -7.45 -12.02 -50.79
C GLU A 56 -7.17 -10.56 -50.37
N LEU A 57 -8.23 -9.83 -50.03
CA LEU A 57 -8.15 -8.38 -49.74
C LEU A 57 -8.09 -8.08 -48.28
N VAL A 58 -7.35 -7.02 -47.91
CA VAL A 58 -7.33 -6.39 -46.60
C VAL A 58 -7.58 -4.90 -46.74
N VAL A 59 -8.41 -4.35 -45.86
CA VAL A 59 -8.61 -2.89 -45.81
C VAL A 59 -7.32 -2.24 -45.38
N VAL A 60 -7.00 -1.08 -45.95
CA VAL A 60 -5.79 -0.32 -45.60
C VAL A 60 -6.15 1.12 -45.23
N ALA A 61 -5.42 1.66 -44.25
CA ALA A 61 -5.40 3.08 -43.95
C ALA A 61 -4.12 3.70 -44.55
N GLU A 62 -4.25 4.82 -45.24
CA GLU A 62 -3.12 5.55 -45.79
C GLU A 62 -2.39 6.35 -44.69
N PHE A 63 -1.15 6.74 -44.99
CA PHE A 63 -0.38 7.57 -44.07
C PHE A 63 -1.12 8.91 -43.81
N GLY A 64 -1.34 9.22 -42.51
CA GLY A 64 -2.06 10.42 -42.10
C GLY A 64 -3.58 10.21 -41.90
N GLU A 65 -4.15 9.06 -42.28
CA GLU A 65 -5.53 8.72 -41.92
C GLU A 65 -5.60 8.30 -40.43
N PRO A 66 -6.56 8.83 -39.64
CA PRO A 66 -6.68 8.43 -38.24
C PRO A 66 -7.15 6.97 -38.13
N ILE A 67 -6.42 6.15 -37.41
CA ILE A 67 -6.80 4.79 -37.08
C ILE A 67 -7.32 4.78 -35.64
N TYR A 68 -8.55 4.33 -35.47
CA TYR A 68 -9.17 4.20 -34.14
C TYR A 68 -9.23 2.71 -33.76
N PRO A 69 -8.27 2.22 -32.94
CA PRO A 69 -8.34 0.85 -32.47
C PRO A 69 -9.58 0.64 -31.59
N THR A 70 -10.15 -0.56 -31.62
CA THR A 70 -11.31 -0.93 -30.82
C THR A 70 -11.17 -2.35 -30.31
N LEU A 71 -11.92 -2.70 -29.26
CA LEU A 71 -12.03 -4.07 -28.79
C LEU A 71 -13.10 -4.81 -29.59
N LYS A 72 -12.79 -6.06 -29.97
CA LYS A 72 -13.72 -6.98 -30.64
C LYS A 72 -14.19 -8.03 -29.64
N PRO A 73 -15.48 -8.14 -29.34
CA PRO A 73 -15.99 -9.22 -28.51
C PRO A 73 -15.71 -10.55 -29.17
N LEU A 74 -15.13 -11.52 -28.46
CA LEU A 74 -14.81 -12.84 -28.94
C LEU A 74 -15.79 -13.86 -28.37
N ASP A 75 -15.98 -13.87 -27.07
CA ASP A 75 -16.85 -14.80 -26.35
C ASP A 75 -17.33 -14.22 -25.03
N SER A 76 -18.40 -14.75 -24.46
CA SER A 76 -18.91 -14.39 -23.13
C SER A 76 -19.59 -15.57 -22.46
N VAL A 77 -19.37 -15.67 -21.12
CA VAL A 77 -20.04 -16.66 -20.26
C VAL A 77 -20.81 -15.92 -19.18
N GLU A 78 -22.13 -16.13 -19.14
CA GLU A 78 -23.01 -15.48 -18.18
C GLU A 78 -23.41 -16.45 -17.08
N ASN A 79 -22.79 -16.34 -15.90
CA ASN A 79 -23.04 -17.20 -14.74
C ASN A 79 -24.08 -16.62 -13.76
N ALA A 80 -24.34 -15.31 -13.83
CA ALA A 80 -25.20 -14.59 -12.90
C ALA A 80 -25.96 -13.48 -13.68
N PRO A 81 -27.05 -13.83 -14.39
CA PRO A 81 -27.77 -12.89 -15.27
C PRO A 81 -28.33 -11.64 -14.55
N ASP A 82 -28.57 -11.75 -13.24
CA ASP A 82 -29.05 -10.63 -12.43
C ASP A 82 -27.92 -9.72 -11.90
N SER A 83 -26.66 -10.03 -12.19
CA SER A 83 -25.49 -9.26 -11.73
C SER A 83 -24.97 -8.34 -12.83
N ALA A 84 -24.72 -7.08 -12.50
CA ALA A 84 -24.02 -6.13 -13.37
C ALA A 84 -22.49 -6.25 -13.33
N LEU A 85 -21.94 -7.20 -12.55
CA LEU A 85 -20.49 -7.37 -12.39
C LEU A 85 -19.93 -8.30 -13.47
N TRP A 86 -18.88 -7.87 -14.13
CA TRP A 86 -18.20 -8.62 -15.19
C TRP A 86 -16.71 -8.79 -14.90
N HIS A 87 -16.18 -9.96 -15.25
CA HIS A 87 -14.75 -10.20 -15.42
C HIS A 87 -14.44 -10.17 -16.90
N THR A 88 -13.54 -9.29 -17.31
CA THR A 88 -13.20 -9.10 -18.73
C THR A 88 -11.74 -9.50 -18.97
N LEU A 89 -11.52 -10.39 -19.93
CA LEU A 89 -10.20 -10.73 -20.46
C LEU A 89 -9.99 -9.97 -21.77
N ILE A 90 -8.90 -9.21 -21.87
CA ILE A 90 -8.50 -8.50 -23.09
C ILE A 90 -7.24 -9.15 -23.62
N GLU A 91 -7.33 -9.80 -24.78
CA GLU A 91 -6.20 -10.40 -25.48
C GLU A 91 -5.58 -9.36 -26.42
N ALA A 92 -4.47 -8.76 -26.01
CA ALA A 92 -3.75 -7.74 -26.76
C ALA A 92 -2.34 -7.50 -26.19
N ASP A 93 -1.49 -6.74 -26.90
CA ASP A 93 -0.37 -6.06 -26.24
C ASP A 93 -0.92 -5.10 -25.18
N ASN A 94 -0.44 -5.23 -23.95
CA ASN A 94 -0.97 -4.49 -22.80
C ASN A 94 -0.85 -2.97 -22.94
N TYR A 95 0.16 -2.45 -23.64
CA TYR A 95 0.30 -1.02 -23.89
C TYR A 95 -0.88 -0.48 -24.73
N HIS A 96 -1.27 -1.20 -25.77
CA HIS A 96 -2.40 -0.84 -26.62
C HIS A 96 -3.74 -1.03 -25.89
N ALA A 97 -3.85 -2.11 -25.11
CA ALA A 97 -5.05 -2.32 -24.29
C ALA A 97 -5.24 -1.18 -23.27
N LEU A 98 -4.18 -0.75 -22.58
CA LEU A 98 -4.23 0.36 -21.63
C LEU A 98 -4.64 1.69 -22.30
N GLN A 99 -4.15 1.95 -23.53
CA GLN A 99 -4.57 3.14 -24.28
C GLN A 99 -6.08 3.12 -24.60
N LEU A 100 -6.64 1.96 -24.95
CA LEU A 100 -8.08 1.82 -25.20
C LEU A 100 -8.90 1.98 -23.93
N LEU A 101 -8.43 1.42 -22.82
CA LEU A 101 -9.10 1.53 -21.53
C LEU A 101 -9.15 2.99 -21.03
N GLU A 102 -8.22 3.85 -21.40
CA GLU A 102 -8.22 5.27 -21.01
C GLU A 102 -9.52 5.97 -21.40
N TYR A 103 -10.14 5.61 -22.54
CA TYR A 103 -11.40 6.24 -22.98
C TYR A 103 -12.59 5.99 -22.04
N LEU A 104 -12.64 4.84 -21.40
CA LEU A 104 -13.79 4.44 -20.57
C LEU A 104 -13.49 4.45 -19.08
N TYR A 105 -12.22 4.24 -18.70
CA TYR A 105 -11.82 3.96 -17.34
C TYR A 105 -10.82 4.97 -16.74
N ALA A 106 -10.57 6.12 -17.41
CA ALA A 106 -9.73 7.17 -16.84
C ALA A 106 -10.25 7.58 -15.45
N GLY A 107 -9.37 7.49 -14.44
CA GLY A 107 -9.67 7.86 -13.05
C GLY A 107 -10.70 6.97 -12.34
N LYS A 108 -10.98 5.76 -12.85
CA LYS A 108 -12.03 4.87 -12.31
C LYS A 108 -11.53 3.55 -11.75
N VAL A 109 -10.26 3.23 -11.95
CA VAL A 109 -9.70 1.94 -11.53
C VAL A 109 -9.22 2.05 -10.09
N ASP A 110 -9.73 1.19 -9.21
CA ASP A 110 -9.40 1.21 -7.78
C ASP A 110 -8.12 0.43 -7.45
N CYS A 111 -7.79 -0.58 -8.27
CA CYS A 111 -6.60 -1.40 -8.06
C CYS A 111 -6.01 -1.86 -9.40
N ILE A 112 -4.69 -1.69 -9.53
CA ILE A 112 -3.91 -2.29 -10.62
C ILE A 112 -2.86 -3.20 -9.99
N TYR A 113 -2.82 -4.47 -10.42
CA TYR A 113 -1.75 -5.41 -10.12
C TYR A 113 -1.00 -5.74 -11.39
N ILE A 114 0.33 -5.66 -11.36
CA ILE A 114 1.18 -6.03 -12.48
C ILE A 114 2.37 -6.87 -12.02
N ASP A 115 2.72 -7.83 -12.85
CA ASP A 115 3.88 -8.69 -12.74
C ASP A 115 4.71 -8.53 -14.03
N PRO A 116 5.58 -7.50 -14.10
CA PRO A 116 6.34 -7.20 -15.31
C PRO A 116 7.47 -8.21 -15.53
N PRO A 117 8.04 -8.29 -16.74
CA PRO A 117 9.25 -9.08 -16.95
C PRO A 117 10.38 -8.58 -16.03
N TYR A 118 11.05 -9.51 -15.34
CA TYR A 118 12.06 -9.19 -14.32
C TYR A 118 13.44 -8.83 -14.92
N ASN A 119 13.55 -8.79 -16.24
CA ASN A 119 14.80 -8.45 -16.94
C ASN A 119 15.98 -9.34 -16.56
N THR A 120 15.71 -10.64 -16.36
CA THR A 120 16.71 -11.62 -15.92
C THR A 120 17.75 -11.93 -17.00
N GLY A 121 17.48 -11.57 -18.26
CA GLY A 121 18.28 -11.90 -19.43
C GLY A 121 17.90 -13.23 -20.09
N ALA A 122 16.79 -13.83 -19.67
CA ALA A 122 16.29 -15.09 -20.23
C ALA A 122 15.59 -14.94 -21.59
N LYS A 123 15.64 -13.76 -22.22
CA LYS A 123 14.95 -13.42 -23.48
C LYS A 123 13.42 -13.57 -23.38
N ASP A 124 12.87 -13.24 -22.22
CA ASP A 124 11.45 -13.36 -21.87
C ASP A 124 10.61 -12.15 -22.31
N TRP A 125 11.24 -11.07 -22.77
CA TRP A 125 10.55 -9.88 -23.24
C TRP A 125 11.29 -9.23 -24.43
N LYS A 126 10.56 -8.37 -25.17
CA LYS A 126 11.06 -7.69 -26.37
C LYS A 126 11.05 -6.17 -26.22
N TYR A 127 12.04 -5.55 -26.85
CA TYR A 127 12.12 -4.12 -27.08
C TYR A 127 12.33 -3.86 -28.57
N ASN A 128 11.47 -3.07 -29.20
CA ASN A 128 11.47 -2.85 -30.66
C ASN A 128 11.52 -4.17 -31.47
N ASN A 129 10.71 -5.16 -31.05
CA ASN A 129 10.59 -6.51 -31.64
C ASN A 129 11.80 -7.46 -31.45
N ASP A 130 12.89 -7.00 -30.84
CA ASP A 130 14.05 -7.83 -30.53
C ASP A 130 14.04 -8.29 -29.07
N TYR A 131 14.37 -9.56 -28.83
CA TYR A 131 14.53 -10.06 -27.48
C TYR A 131 15.74 -9.41 -26.78
N VAL A 132 15.54 -9.02 -25.52
CA VAL A 132 16.59 -8.46 -24.68
C VAL A 132 17.27 -9.58 -23.90
N ASP A 133 18.60 -9.70 -24.04
CA ASP A 133 19.39 -10.71 -23.33
C ASP A 133 20.33 -10.11 -22.28
N SER A 134 21.01 -10.99 -21.54
CA SER A 134 21.92 -10.61 -20.45
C SER A 134 23.14 -9.82 -20.89
N SER A 135 23.55 -9.92 -22.17
CA SER A 135 24.71 -9.21 -22.73
C SER A 135 24.38 -7.80 -23.19
N ASP A 136 23.10 -7.41 -23.21
CA ASP A 136 22.68 -6.08 -23.65
C ASP A 136 23.06 -5.03 -22.61
N ALA A 137 24.03 -4.17 -22.94
CA ALA A 137 24.50 -3.10 -22.07
C ALA A 137 23.41 -2.06 -21.72
N TYR A 138 22.37 -1.95 -22.54
CA TYR A 138 21.26 -1.02 -22.37
C TYR A 138 20.00 -1.68 -21.82
N ARG A 139 20.06 -2.91 -21.35
CA ARG A 139 18.88 -3.67 -20.90
C ARG A 139 18.06 -2.93 -19.83
N HIS A 140 18.72 -2.28 -18.87
CA HIS A 140 18.04 -1.55 -17.79
C HIS A 140 17.31 -0.31 -18.32
N SER A 141 17.94 0.49 -19.19
CA SER A 141 17.30 1.67 -19.79
C SER A 141 16.18 1.30 -20.77
N LYS A 142 16.32 0.20 -21.50
CA LYS A 142 15.24 -0.34 -22.34
C LYS A 142 14.06 -0.79 -21.50
N TRP A 143 14.33 -1.48 -20.40
CA TRP A 143 13.30 -1.91 -19.44
C TRP A 143 12.58 -0.72 -18.80
N LEU A 144 13.31 0.29 -18.34
CA LEU A 144 12.74 1.52 -17.81
C LEU A 144 11.82 2.23 -18.81
N SER A 145 12.29 2.36 -20.08
CA SER A 145 11.45 2.95 -21.14
C SER A 145 10.19 2.13 -21.44
N PHE A 146 10.29 0.81 -21.36
CA PHE A 146 9.16 -0.11 -21.51
C PHE A 146 8.14 0.08 -20.35
N MET A 147 8.62 0.15 -19.12
CA MET A 147 7.79 0.31 -17.93
C MET A 147 7.18 1.72 -17.81
N GLU A 148 7.96 2.76 -18.07
CA GLU A 148 7.51 4.16 -17.99
C GLU A 148 6.22 4.39 -18.78
N LYS A 149 6.19 3.96 -20.04
CA LYS A 149 5.03 4.13 -20.92
C LYS A 149 3.76 3.50 -20.33
N ARG A 150 3.89 2.32 -19.75
CA ARG A 150 2.78 1.56 -19.14
C ARG A 150 2.35 2.15 -17.81
N LEU A 151 3.29 2.54 -16.95
CA LEU A 151 3.00 3.15 -15.66
C LEU A 151 2.34 4.53 -15.81
N ARG A 152 2.71 5.32 -16.82
CA ARG A 152 2.03 6.58 -17.12
C ARG A 152 0.58 6.38 -17.55
N LEU A 153 0.27 5.33 -18.31
CA LEU A 153 -1.11 4.96 -18.63
C LEU A 153 -1.85 4.42 -17.39
N ALA A 154 -1.20 3.57 -16.60
CA ALA A 154 -1.77 3.07 -15.36
C ALA A 154 -2.16 4.23 -14.41
N LYS A 155 -1.29 5.26 -14.27
CA LYS A 155 -1.58 6.46 -13.48
C LYS A 155 -2.85 7.17 -13.95
N LYS A 156 -3.07 7.27 -15.26
CA LYS A 156 -4.29 7.89 -15.81
C LYS A 156 -5.56 7.09 -15.53
N LEU A 157 -5.45 5.76 -15.45
CA LEU A 157 -6.59 4.89 -15.17
C LEU A 157 -6.97 4.88 -13.70
N LEU A 158 -5.98 4.97 -12.81
CA LEU A 158 -6.17 4.90 -11.36
C LEU A 158 -7.01 6.06 -10.83
N ASN A 159 -7.93 5.73 -9.91
CA ASN A 159 -8.73 6.71 -9.18
C ASN A 159 -7.81 7.59 -8.32
N PRO A 160 -7.77 8.91 -8.53
CA PRO A 160 -6.86 9.80 -7.82
C PRO A 160 -7.20 9.96 -6.32
N ASP A 161 -8.44 9.67 -5.91
CA ASP A 161 -8.90 9.87 -4.55
C ASP A 161 -8.63 8.67 -3.64
N ASP A 162 -8.70 7.44 -4.20
CA ASP A 162 -8.56 6.21 -3.42
C ASP A 162 -8.26 5.02 -4.33
N SER A 163 -6.99 4.75 -4.58
CA SER A 163 -6.58 3.59 -5.37
C SER A 163 -5.20 3.07 -4.99
N VAL A 164 -4.85 1.89 -5.48
CA VAL A 164 -3.54 1.27 -5.25
C VAL A 164 -2.98 0.63 -6.52
N LEU A 165 -1.68 0.86 -6.77
CA LEU A 165 -0.91 0.10 -7.74
C LEU A 165 0.01 -0.87 -6.99
N ILE A 166 0.01 -2.13 -7.41
CA ILE A 166 0.85 -3.20 -6.85
C ILE A 166 1.75 -3.73 -7.97
N VAL A 167 3.05 -3.76 -7.73
CA VAL A 167 4.05 -4.21 -8.72
C VAL A 167 4.99 -5.21 -8.08
N THR A 168 5.02 -6.44 -8.60
CA THR A 168 6.02 -7.45 -8.21
C THR A 168 7.29 -7.25 -9.01
N ILE A 169 8.44 -7.53 -8.41
CA ILE A 169 9.74 -7.40 -9.07
C ILE A 169 10.81 -8.20 -8.32
N ASP A 170 11.90 -8.54 -9.01
CA ASP A 170 13.06 -9.19 -8.41
C ASP A 170 14.21 -8.22 -8.11
N GLU A 171 15.32 -8.80 -7.65
CA GLU A 171 16.55 -8.07 -7.32
C GLU A 171 17.23 -7.37 -8.51
N LYS A 172 16.84 -7.67 -9.76
CA LYS A 172 17.49 -7.10 -10.94
C LYS A 172 17.05 -5.67 -11.20
N GLU A 173 15.77 -5.40 -11.02
CA GLU A 173 15.18 -4.11 -11.38
C GLU A 173 14.49 -3.37 -10.22
N TYR A 174 14.45 -3.92 -9.00
CA TYR A 174 13.71 -3.29 -7.90
C TYR A 174 14.16 -1.85 -7.60
N LEU A 175 15.47 -1.57 -7.66
CA LEU A 175 15.99 -0.21 -7.43
C LEU A 175 15.56 0.76 -8.53
N HIS A 176 15.68 0.33 -9.79
CA HIS A 176 15.28 1.13 -10.94
C HIS A 176 13.76 1.38 -10.96
N LEU A 177 12.99 0.33 -10.65
CA LEU A 177 11.54 0.46 -10.52
C LEU A 177 11.15 1.43 -9.41
N GLY A 178 11.80 1.34 -8.24
CA GLY A 178 11.54 2.24 -7.12
C GLY A 178 11.72 3.70 -7.50
N CYS A 179 12.85 4.05 -8.14
CA CYS A 179 13.10 5.41 -8.62
C CYS A 179 12.05 5.86 -9.67
N LEU A 180 11.69 4.97 -10.59
CA LEU A 180 10.68 5.27 -11.62
C LEU A 180 9.29 5.51 -11.01
N LEU A 181 8.91 4.72 -10.00
CA LEU A 181 7.64 4.89 -9.29
C LEU A 181 7.62 6.23 -8.53
N GLU A 182 8.71 6.61 -7.85
CA GLU A 182 8.82 7.90 -7.16
C GLU A 182 8.70 9.07 -8.14
N GLU A 183 9.28 8.97 -9.34
CA GLU A 183 9.17 9.99 -10.38
C GLU A 183 7.74 10.13 -10.90
N ILE A 184 7.09 9.01 -11.26
CA ILE A 184 5.76 9.02 -11.89
C ILE A 184 4.67 9.35 -10.87
N PHE A 185 4.77 8.81 -9.64
CA PHE A 185 3.76 8.92 -8.58
C PHE A 185 4.27 9.76 -7.40
N SER A 186 4.84 10.91 -7.68
CA SER A 186 5.50 11.78 -6.69
C SER A 186 4.62 12.21 -5.52
N GLU A 187 3.30 12.23 -5.70
CA GLU A 187 2.31 12.56 -4.67
C GLU A 187 1.80 11.34 -3.88
N ALA A 188 2.14 10.13 -4.30
CA ALA A 188 1.70 8.89 -3.67
C ALA A 188 2.59 8.47 -2.50
N ARG A 189 2.08 7.61 -1.64
CA ARG A 189 2.87 6.93 -0.61
C ARG A 189 3.34 5.59 -1.14
N ILE A 190 4.64 5.42 -1.30
CA ILE A 190 5.23 4.21 -1.85
C ILE A 190 5.85 3.38 -0.72
N GLN A 191 5.57 2.09 -0.70
CA GLN A 191 6.15 1.15 0.25
C GLN A 191 6.56 -0.13 -0.47
N MET A 192 7.80 -0.57 -0.22
CA MET A 192 8.28 -1.86 -0.69
C MET A 192 8.11 -2.91 0.41
N ILE A 193 7.74 -4.12 0.00
CA ILE A 193 7.63 -5.31 0.83
C ILE A 193 8.60 -6.35 0.31
N SER A 194 9.32 -7.01 1.20
CA SER A 194 10.13 -8.19 0.90
C SER A 194 9.31 -9.45 1.16
N SER A 195 9.13 -10.29 0.15
CA SER A 195 8.43 -11.57 0.25
C SER A 195 9.42 -12.72 0.17
N VAL A 196 9.47 -13.57 1.19
CA VAL A 196 10.26 -14.80 1.15
C VAL A 196 9.51 -15.83 0.32
N ILE A 197 10.03 -16.11 -0.88
CA ILE A 197 9.42 -17.04 -1.84
C ILE A 197 9.90 -18.47 -1.65
N SER A 198 11.14 -18.66 -1.18
CA SER A 198 11.71 -19.97 -0.94
C SER A 198 12.74 -19.89 0.20
N PRO A 199 12.46 -20.46 1.39
CA PRO A 199 13.43 -20.47 2.48
C PRO A 199 14.73 -21.22 2.18
N ARG A 200 14.71 -22.17 1.23
CA ARG A 200 15.90 -22.87 0.75
C ARG A 200 16.74 -22.00 -0.19
N GLY A 201 16.07 -21.10 -0.89
CA GLY A 201 16.65 -20.18 -1.86
C GLY A 201 17.33 -20.85 -3.06
N ALA A 202 17.77 -20.03 -4.00
CA ALA A 202 18.60 -20.43 -5.12
C ALA A 202 20.08 -20.22 -4.76
N MET A 203 20.86 -21.30 -4.71
CA MET A 203 22.30 -21.23 -4.45
C MET A 203 23.00 -20.48 -5.60
N ARG A 204 23.91 -19.59 -5.24
CA ARG A 204 24.74 -18.81 -6.17
C ARG A 204 26.21 -18.99 -5.83
N LYS A 205 27.04 -19.10 -6.84
CA LYS A 205 28.48 -19.17 -6.64
C LYS A 205 28.98 -17.83 -6.08
N ASP A 206 29.68 -17.87 -4.96
CA ASP A 206 30.36 -16.71 -4.33
C ASP A 206 29.41 -15.55 -3.91
N MET A 207 28.10 -15.82 -3.74
CA MET A 207 27.09 -14.83 -3.36
C MET A 207 26.12 -15.41 -2.31
N PHE A 208 25.40 -14.53 -1.62
CA PHE A 208 24.30 -14.97 -0.77
C PHE A 208 23.21 -15.66 -1.57
N THR A 209 22.59 -16.66 -0.94
CA THR A 209 21.45 -17.38 -1.52
C THR A 209 20.24 -16.42 -1.60
N ARG A 210 19.63 -16.33 -2.77
CA ARG A 210 18.41 -15.54 -2.96
C ARG A 210 17.21 -16.30 -2.38
N VAL A 211 16.47 -15.66 -1.52
CA VAL A 211 15.26 -16.20 -0.86
C VAL A 211 14.02 -15.33 -1.05
N GLU A 212 14.18 -14.12 -1.58
CA GLU A 212 13.13 -13.11 -1.61
C GLU A 212 12.87 -12.54 -3.01
N GLU A 213 11.68 -11.96 -3.13
CA GLU A 213 11.24 -11.05 -4.17
C GLU A 213 10.62 -9.81 -3.52
N TYR A 214 10.40 -8.78 -4.32
CA TYR A 214 9.93 -7.49 -3.83
C TYR A 214 8.57 -7.15 -4.42
N ILE A 215 7.75 -6.46 -3.63
CA ILE A 215 6.43 -5.98 -4.03
C ILE A 215 6.35 -4.51 -3.67
N TYR A 216 6.14 -3.66 -4.67
CA TYR A 216 5.85 -2.25 -4.43
C TYR A 216 4.35 -2.02 -4.32
N TYR A 217 3.96 -1.29 -3.28
CA TYR A 217 2.62 -0.75 -3.09
C TYR A 217 2.68 0.77 -3.24
N VAL A 218 1.95 1.30 -4.22
CA VAL A 218 1.80 2.72 -4.46
C VAL A 218 0.39 3.11 -4.04
N PHE A 219 0.28 3.78 -2.88
CA PHE A 219 -0.98 4.22 -2.30
C PHE A 219 -1.33 5.62 -2.77
N ILE A 220 -2.42 5.76 -3.50
CA ILE A 220 -2.88 7.00 -4.09
C ILE A 220 -4.03 7.57 -3.24
N GLY A 221 -4.01 8.87 -3.01
CA GLY A 221 -5.04 9.55 -2.24
C GLY A 221 -5.20 9.02 -0.81
N LYS A 222 -6.40 8.56 -0.46
CA LYS A 222 -6.78 8.07 0.88
C LYS A 222 -6.54 6.59 1.09
N SER A 223 -6.15 5.84 0.06
CA SER A 223 -5.95 4.39 0.13
C SER A 223 -5.02 4.00 1.28
N ALA A 224 -5.31 2.96 2.00
CA ALA A 224 -4.53 2.53 3.15
C ALA A 224 -4.67 1.03 3.41
N ILE A 225 -3.65 0.44 4.04
CA ILE A 225 -3.71 -0.94 4.46
C ILE A 225 -4.67 -1.09 5.63
N SER A 226 -5.63 -2.01 5.50
CA SER A 226 -6.49 -2.42 6.60
C SER A 226 -5.65 -2.92 7.78
N PRO A 227 -6.00 -2.54 9.02
CA PRO A 227 -5.33 -3.07 10.20
C PRO A 227 -5.69 -4.53 10.52
N PHE A 228 -6.54 -5.16 9.71
CA PHE A 228 -6.97 -6.55 9.89
C PHE A 228 -6.24 -7.45 8.89
N GLY A 229 -5.45 -8.39 9.39
CA GLY A 229 -4.77 -9.35 8.57
C GLY A 229 -3.97 -10.36 9.37
N PRO A 230 -3.60 -11.51 8.77
CA PRO A 230 -2.73 -12.49 9.41
C PRO A 230 -1.35 -11.88 9.69
N ASP A 231 -0.62 -12.50 10.61
CA ASP A 231 0.80 -12.20 10.79
C ASP A 231 1.59 -12.75 9.60
N MET A 232 1.88 -11.89 8.63
CA MET A 232 2.60 -12.26 7.40
C MET A 232 4.04 -12.72 7.66
N LEU A 233 4.61 -12.42 8.81
CA LEU A 233 5.96 -12.86 9.19
C LEU A 233 5.97 -14.29 9.72
N GLN A 234 4.96 -14.69 10.50
CA GLN A 234 4.91 -16.00 11.16
C GLN A 234 3.85 -16.93 10.57
N PHE A 235 3.00 -16.44 9.68
CA PHE A 235 1.87 -17.18 9.09
C PHE A 235 0.96 -17.86 10.12
N THR A 236 0.84 -17.25 11.29
CA THR A 236 -0.05 -17.72 12.35
C THR A 236 -1.38 -16.99 12.29
N ASP A 237 -2.44 -17.67 12.69
CA ASP A 237 -3.73 -17.03 12.88
C ASP A 237 -3.62 -15.77 13.74
N TYR A 238 -4.37 -14.75 13.37
CA TYR A 238 -4.43 -13.50 14.09
C TYR A 238 -4.74 -13.75 15.57
N LYS A 239 -3.74 -13.72 16.43
CA LYS A 239 -3.95 -13.63 17.87
C LYS A 239 -4.26 -12.19 18.20
N LYS A 240 -5.49 -11.94 18.70
CA LYS A 240 -5.83 -10.66 19.33
C LYS A 240 -4.73 -10.32 20.33
N VAL A 241 -3.91 -9.34 20.00
CA VAL A 241 -2.86 -8.90 20.94
C VAL A 241 -3.55 -7.97 21.94
N ASP A 242 -3.66 -8.39 23.18
CA ASP A 242 -4.07 -7.50 24.26
C ASP A 242 -3.11 -6.31 24.32
N ILE A 243 -3.63 -5.14 23.98
CA ILE A 243 -2.82 -3.94 24.07
C ILE A 243 -2.64 -3.60 25.53
N LYS A 244 -1.40 -3.40 25.92
CA LYS A 244 -1.08 -2.76 27.19
C LYS A 244 -1.52 -1.29 27.12
N VAL A 245 -2.81 -1.04 27.35
CA VAL A 245 -3.43 0.29 27.27
C VAL A 245 -2.93 1.23 28.36
N TRP A 246 -2.54 0.68 29.51
CA TRP A 246 -2.04 1.40 30.67
C TRP A 246 -0.52 1.41 30.70
N ALA A 247 0.08 2.59 30.52
CA ALA A 247 1.52 2.79 30.67
C ALA A 247 1.84 3.14 32.13
N GLN A 248 2.99 2.64 32.64
CA GLN A 248 3.45 3.04 33.96
C GLN A 248 3.71 4.54 34.01
N LEU A 249 3.33 5.17 35.14
CA LEU A 249 3.50 6.60 35.36
C LEU A 249 4.97 6.96 35.64
N ILE A 250 5.73 6.04 36.24
CA ILE A 250 7.15 6.22 36.53
C ILE A 250 8.00 6.04 35.27
N ARG A 251 8.97 6.92 35.06
CA ARG A 251 9.96 6.84 33.95
C ARG A 251 11.18 6.04 34.40
N THR A 252 11.42 4.91 33.75
CA THR A 252 12.58 4.03 34.05
C THR A 252 13.70 4.13 33.01
N SER A 253 13.53 4.92 31.95
CA SER A 253 14.50 5.10 30.86
C SER A 253 15.72 5.94 31.29
N ALA A 254 16.77 5.96 30.48
CA ALA A 254 17.98 6.77 30.67
C ALA A 254 17.72 8.29 30.84
N ASN A 255 16.57 8.78 30.38
CA ASN A 255 16.12 10.18 30.55
C ASN A 255 15.17 10.35 31.75
N GLY A 256 15.05 9.36 32.62
CA GLY A 256 14.18 9.34 33.78
C GLY A 256 14.71 10.03 35.04
N PRO A 257 16.02 10.16 35.31
CA PRO A 257 16.54 10.76 36.57
C PRO A 257 15.94 12.14 36.85
N ARG A 258 15.68 12.45 38.15
CA ARG A 258 15.15 13.72 38.63
C ARG A 258 16.00 14.92 38.16
N SER A 259 17.33 14.77 38.12
CA SER A 259 18.26 15.81 37.67
C SER A 259 18.02 16.26 36.23
N LYS A 260 17.54 15.39 35.38
CA LYS A 260 17.22 15.73 33.97
C LYS A 260 15.82 16.34 33.78
N ARG A 261 14.91 16.10 34.74
CA ARG A 261 13.50 16.53 34.63
C ARG A 261 12.93 16.93 35.99
N PRO A 262 13.47 17.97 36.65
CA PRO A 262 13.08 18.33 38.04
C PRO A 262 11.58 18.65 38.15
N ASN A 263 11.00 19.32 37.16
CA ASN A 263 9.57 19.68 37.16
C ASN A 263 8.60 18.49 37.07
N LEU A 264 9.12 17.27 36.94
CA LEU A 264 8.34 16.03 36.93
C LEU A 264 8.58 15.19 38.19
N PHE A 265 9.22 15.75 39.21
CA PHE A 265 9.42 15.12 40.49
C PHE A 265 8.55 15.84 41.54
N TYR A 266 7.36 15.32 41.76
CA TYR A 266 6.35 15.88 42.68
C TYR A 266 5.67 14.80 43.48
N PRO A 267 5.15 15.10 44.71
CA PRO A 267 4.39 14.15 45.52
C PRO A 267 3.00 13.93 45.00
N VAL A 268 2.54 12.67 45.03
CA VAL A 268 1.15 12.29 44.86
C VAL A 268 0.63 11.81 46.21
N TYR A 269 -0.44 12.45 46.70
CA TYR A 269 -0.94 12.25 48.03
C TYR A 269 -2.06 11.21 48.09
N PHE A 270 -2.00 10.32 49.06
CA PHE A 270 -3.01 9.31 49.34
C PHE A 270 -3.37 9.32 50.82
N ASN A 271 -4.63 9.06 51.15
CA ASN A 271 -5.14 8.98 52.52
C ASN A 271 -4.57 7.73 53.21
N LYS A 272 -4.05 7.87 54.44
CA LYS A 272 -3.44 6.79 55.22
C LYS A 272 -4.48 5.72 55.72
N LYS A 273 -5.76 6.07 55.80
CA LYS A 273 -6.81 5.17 56.32
C LYS A 273 -7.34 4.23 55.25
N ASN A 274 -7.48 4.71 54.00
CA ASN A 274 -8.16 3.97 52.94
C ASN A 274 -7.38 3.91 51.63
N GLY A 275 -6.17 4.50 51.58
CA GLY A 275 -5.34 4.52 50.38
C GLY A 275 -5.86 5.34 49.19
N ARG A 276 -7.02 6.02 49.32
CA ARG A 276 -7.59 6.77 48.19
C ARG A 276 -6.74 8.01 47.83
N TYR A 277 -6.74 8.33 46.55
CA TYR A 277 -6.10 9.56 46.03
C TYR A 277 -6.70 10.82 46.65
N VAL A 278 -5.87 11.75 47.07
CA VAL A 278 -6.24 13.02 47.67
C VAL A 278 -5.85 14.20 46.77
N GLY A 279 -4.67 14.19 46.24
CA GLY A 279 -4.15 15.29 45.42
C GLY A 279 -2.70 15.11 44.97
N VAL A 280 -2.17 16.15 44.34
CA VAL A 280 -0.76 16.26 43.99
C VAL A 280 -0.17 17.56 44.52
N GLY A 281 1.08 17.51 44.93
CA GLY A 281 1.82 18.72 45.29
C GLY A 281 2.58 19.31 44.12
N ASP A 282 3.30 20.41 44.41
CA ASP A 282 4.16 21.07 43.44
C ASP A 282 5.46 20.28 43.24
N PRO A 283 6.13 20.47 42.07
CA PRO A 283 7.45 19.90 41.83
C PRO A 283 8.47 20.36 42.88
N LEU A 284 9.19 19.40 43.45
CA LEU A 284 10.23 19.68 44.43
C LEU A 284 11.52 20.21 43.75
N PRO A 285 12.05 21.36 44.20
CA PRO A 285 13.35 21.84 43.76
C PRO A 285 14.45 20.76 43.92
N LEU A 286 15.46 20.77 43.07
CA LEU A 286 16.52 19.74 43.08
C LEU A 286 17.30 19.70 44.40
N ASN A 287 17.45 20.84 45.06
CA ASN A 287 18.14 21.00 46.34
C ASN A 287 17.28 20.63 47.57
N MET A 288 16.00 20.34 47.39
CA MET A 288 15.09 19.95 48.47
C MET A 288 15.02 18.42 48.56
N PRO A 289 15.40 17.79 49.68
CA PRO A 289 15.16 16.38 49.92
C PRO A 289 13.66 16.06 49.95
N ARG A 290 13.28 14.90 49.46
CA ARG A 290 11.86 14.49 49.43
C ARG A 290 11.22 14.34 50.82
N GLU A 291 12.03 14.08 51.82
CA GLU A 291 11.64 13.96 53.23
C GLU A 291 11.10 15.30 53.78
N GLU A 292 11.53 16.40 53.20
CA GLU A 292 11.12 17.76 53.59
C GLU A 292 9.88 18.23 52.82
N ALA A 293 9.32 17.38 51.91
CA ALA A 293 8.14 17.72 51.12
C ALA A 293 6.92 17.94 52.07
N PRO A 294 6.12 18.99 51.84
CA PRO A 294 4.92 19.23 52.61
C PRO A 294 3.88 18.10 52.31
N ILE A 295 3.50 17.39 53.36
CA ILE A 295 2.50 16.31 53.25
C ILE A 295 1.26 16.75 54.05
N PRO A 296 0.03 16.77 53.41
CA PRO A 296 -1.20 17.08 54.13
C PRO A 296 -1.47 16.11 55.26
N GLU A 297 -2.10 16.61 56.33
CA GLU A 297 -2.45 15.79 57.51
C GLU A 297 -3.29 14.55 57.09
N GLY A 298 -2.98 13.41 57.68
CA GLY A 298 -3.68 12.13 57.38
C GLY A 298 -3.31 11.54 56.04
N CYS A 299 -2.32 12.08 55.28
CA CYS A 299 -1.88 11.57 53.99
C CYS A 299 -0.46 11.00 54.04
N PHE A 300 -0.16 10.15 53.10
CA PHE A 300 1.21 9.78 52.73
C PHE A 300 1.50 10.25 51.30
N ALA A 301 2.79 10.51 51.00
CA ALA A 301 3.22 10.98 49.69
C ALA A 301 3.94 9.87 48.93
N VAL A 302 3.58 9.67 47.65
CA VAL A 302 4.28 8.76 46.75
C VAL A 302 5.08 9.59 45.76
N PHE A 303 6.38 9.29 45.67
CA PHE A 303 7.34 9.88 44.73
C PHE A 303 7.74 8.86 43.66
N PRO A 304 8.25 9.33 42.49
CA PRO A 304 8.76 8.44 41.46
C PRO A 304 10.17 7.93 41.81
N ILE A 305 10.20 6.86 42.58
CA ILE A 305 11.42 6.19 43.03
C ILE A 305 11.52 4.82 42.35
N ARG A 306 12.64 4.55 41.71
CA ARG A 306 12.92 3.25 41.12
C ARG A 306 13.26 2.22 42.22
N ARG A 307 13.12 0.93 41.93
CA ARG A 307 13.35 -0.15 42.91
C ARG A 307 14.74 -0.16 43.54
N ASP A 308 15.75 0.39 42.86
CA ASP A 308 17.12 0.54 43.33
C ASP A 308 17.33 1.84 44.16
N GLY A 309 16.25 2.56 44.48
CA GLY A 309 16.29 3.77 45.28
C GLY A 309 16.53 5.07 44.49
N LEU A 310 16.79 4.97 43.17
CA LEU A 310 17.06 6.14 42.34
C LEU A 310 15.81 7.00 42.20
N GLU A 311 15.95 8.32 42.51
CA GLU A 311 14.91 9.31 42.22
C GLU A 311 14.84 9.57 40.73
N VAL A 312 13.65 9.30 40.18
CA VAL A 312 13.36 9.51 38.77
C VAL A 312 12.22 10.50 38.59
N SER A 313 11.60 10.58 37.43
CA SER A 313 10.50 11.50 37.14
C SER A 313 9.20 10.76 36.79
N TRP A 314 8.09 11.44 37.03
CA TRP A 314 6.79 11.02 36.49
C TRP A 314 6.75 11.19 34.95
N ALA A 315 5.86 10.48 34.31
CA ALA A 315 5.63 10.63 32.86
C ALA A 315 4.81 11.86 32.50
N LEU A 316 4.11 12.43 33.48
CA LEU A 316 3.15 13.53 33.30
C LEU A 316 3.53 14.73 34.14
N GLN A 317 3.23 15.93 33.65
CA GLN A 317 3.21 17.15 34.45
C GLN A 317 1.98 17.17 35.36
N THR A 318 2.03 17.95 36.46
CA THR A 318 0.96 18.05 37.47
C THR A 318 -0.40 18.39 36.85
N GLU A 319 -0.45 19.34 35.93
CA GLU A 319 -1.73 19.73 35.30
C GLU A 319 -2.30 18.62 34.40
N THR A 320 -1.42 17.95 33.64
CA THR A 320 -1.84 16.81 32.82
C THR A 320 -2.31 15.65 33.70
N PHE A 321 -1.65 15.43 34.82
CA PHE A 321 -2.07 14.40 35.79
C PHE A 321 -3.46 14.72 36.36
N LYS A 322 -3.71 15.97 36.82
CA LYS A 322 -5.02 16.43 37.34
C LYS A 322 -6.12 16.26 36.29
N MET A 323 -5.84 16.64 35.03
CA MET A 323 -6.78 16.47 33.92
C MET A 323 -7.13 14.99 33.71
N LYS A 324 -6.12 14.10 33.68
CA LYS A 324 -6.34 12.67 33.51
C LYS A 324 -7.10 12.03 34.68
N ILE A 325 -6.87 12.46 35.91
CA ILE A 325 -7.67 12.04 37.08
C ILE A 325 -9.16 12.38 36.88
N LYS A 326 -9.48 13.61 36.50
CA LYS A 326 -10.89 14.03 36.26
C LYS A 326 -11.56 13.18 35.19
N LYS A 327 -10.81 12.77 34.13
CA LYS A 327 -11.36 11.92 33.08
C LYS A 327 -11.40 10.42 33.46
N GLY A 328 -10.75 10.00 34.55
CA GLY A 328 -10.60 8.60 34.94
C GLY A 328 -9.49 7.86 34.17
N TYR A 329 -8.49 8.58 33.66
CA TYR A 329 -7.41 8.05 32.82
C TYR A 329 -6.11 7.77 33.59
N ILE A 330 -6.21 7.72 34.93
CA ILE A 330 -5.16 7.24 35.84
C ILE A 330 -5.69 5.98 36.53
N LYS A 331 -4.88 4.94 36.56
CA LYS A 331 -5.16 3.68 37.26
C LYS A 331 -4.24 3.54 38.43
N PHE A 332 -4.81 3.25 39.59
CA PHE A 332 -4.06 2.98 40.80
C PHE A 332 -3.93 1.47 41.02
N GLY A 333 -2.75 1.05 41.47
CA GLY A 333 -2.50 -0.33 41.88
C GLY A 333 -3.19 -0.67 43.22
N LYS A 334 -3.18 -1.95 43.56
CA LYS A 334 -3.67 -2.40 44.87
C LYS A 334 -2.87 -1.72 46.00
N TRP A 335 -3.56 -1.34 47.04
CA TRP A 335 -2.98 -0.78 48.25
C TRP A 335 -3.45 -1.59 49.46
N ASN A 336 -2.59 -1.80 50.44
CA ASN A 336 -2.95 -2.44 51.70
C ASN A 336 -2.66 -1.47 52.84
N PRO A 337 -3.40 -1.61 53.96
CA PRO A 337 -3.17 -0.78 55.16
C PRO A 337 -1.70 -0.87 55.61
N GLY A 338 -1.06 0.30 55.75
CA GLY A 338 0.34 0.41 56.10
C GLY A 338 1.30 0.63 54.93
N ASP A 339 0.86 0.44 53.66
CA ASP A 339 1.67 0.75 52.52
C ASP A 339 1.93 2.26 52.39
N THR A 340 3.19 2.64 52.17
CA THR A 340 3.61 4.03 51.95
C THR A 340 3.91 4.29 50.47
N THR A 341 3.69 3.31 49.61
CA THR A 341 3.88 3.41 48.16
C THR A 341 2.63 2.90 47.44
N ARG A 342 2.39 3.38 46.23
CA ARG A 342 1.30 2.92 45.40
C ARG A 342 1.68 2.98 43.91
N ALA A 343 1.48 1.89 43.19
CA ALA A 343 1.72 1.86 41.76
C ALA A 343 0.69 2.70 41.01
N MET A 344 1.11 3.40 39.96
CA MET A 344 0.25 4.23 39.13
C MET A 344 0.53 3.99 37.66
N ALA A 345 -0.53 3.98 36.88
CA ALA A 345 -0.47 3.89 35.42
C ALA A 345 -1.43 4.90 34.78
N HIS A 346 -1.17 5.27 33.55
CA HIS A 346 -2.00 6.22 32.82
C HIS A 346 -2.27 5.76 31.38
N LEU A 347 -3.39 6.22 30.80
CA LEU A 347 -3.65 6.04 29.39
C LEU A 347 -2.71 6.91 28.55
N GLN A 348 -2.13 6.32 27.49
CA GLN A 348 -1.34 7.06 26.51
C GLN A 348 -2.24 7.92 25.61
N LYS A 349 -1.64 8.94 24.97
CA LYS A 349 -2.38 9.89 24.11
C LYS A 349 -3.20 9.17 23.02
N GLY A 350 -2.59 8.25 22.28
CA GLY A 350 -3.30 7.53 21.22
C GLY A 350 -4.44 6.63 21.72
N THR A 351 -4.39 6.14 22.99
CA THR A 351 -5.53 5.42 23.60
C THR A 351 -6.65 6.37 23.97
N MET A 352 -6.31 7.56 24.49
CA MET A 352 -7.30 8.59 24.81
C MET A 352 -8.05 9.05 23.56
N GLU A 353 -7.33 9.32 22.47
CA GLU A 353 -7.90 9.69 21.17
C GLU A 353 -8.87 8.61 20.66
N ARG A 354 -8.51 7.33 20.78
CA ARG A 354 -9.39 6.21 20.40
C ARG A 354 -10.64 6.11 21.25
N ILE A 355 -10.57 6.47 22.54
CA ILE A 355 -11.76 6.56 23.41
C ILE A 355 -12.64 7.73 22.99
N GLU A 356 -12.05 8.89 22.73
CA GLU A 356 -12.75 10.11 22.30
C GLU A 356 -13.41 9.96 20.93
N ASN A 357 -12.79 9.20 20.03
CA ASN A 357 -13.35 8.87 18.70
C ASN A 357 -14.36 7.70 18.72
N GLY A 358 -14.56 7.05 19.87
CA GLY A 358 -15.50 5.91 19.99
C GLY A 358 -14.95 4.54 19.59
N ASP A 359 -13.67 4.44 19.20
CA ASP A 359 -13.02 3.18 18.83
C ASP A 359 -12.84 2.22 20.02
N ILE A 360 -12.76 2.77 21.22
CA ILE A 360 -12.70 2.03 22.49
C ILE A 360 -13.86 2.48 23.36
N LYS A 361 -14.79 1.57 23.66
CA LYS A 361 -15.93 1.87 24.51
C LYS A 361 -15.52 1.89 25.98
N VAL A 362 -15.94 2.91 26.72
CA VAL A 362 -15.88 2.92 28.18
C VAL A 362 -17.14 2.22 28.69
N ILE A 363 -16.98 1.08 29.39
CA ILE A 363 -18.08 0.26 29.88
C ILE A 363 -18.48 0.58 31.35
N GLY A 364 -17.66 1.39 32.04
CA GLY A 364 -17.91 1.81 33.41
C GLY A 364 -16.73 2.52 34.04
N LYS A 365 -16.82 2.77 35.33
CA LYS A 365 -15.70 3.24 36.17
C LYS A 365 -15.60 2.36 37.41
N ASP A 366 -14.38 2.17 37.91
CA ASP A 366 -14.13 1.48 39.17
C ASP A 366 -14.42 2.40 40.39
N GLU A 367 -14.24 1.86 41.60
CA GLU A 367 -14.49 2.60 42.86
C GLU A 367 -13.59 3.83 43.05
N GLU A 368 -12.51 3.94 42.31
CA GLU A 368 -11.57 5.07 42.32
C GLU A 368 -11.82 6.04 41.17
N GLY A 369 -12.82 5.78 40.34
CA GLY A 369 -13.20 6.63 39.20
C GLY A 369 -12.37 6.34 37.94
N THR A 370 -11.53 5.27 37.92
CA THR A 370 -10.80 4.86 36.74
C THR A 370 -11.74 4.24 35.72
N VAL A 371 -11.60 4.61 34.45
CA VAL A 371 -12.43 4.05 33.38
C VAL A 371 -12.15 2.55 33.19
N ILE A 372 -13.22 1.77 33.10
CA ILE A 372 -13.18 0.37 32.68
C ILE A 372 -13.41 0.35 31.18
N LEU A 373 -12.41 -0.15 30.45
CA LEU A 373 -12.44 -0.19 29.00
C LEU A 373 -13.04 -1.51 28.52
N GLY A 374 -13.84 -1.45 27.47
CA GLY A 374 -14.30 -2.62 26.74
C GLY A 374 -13.16 -3.32 25.98
N GLU A 375 -13.50 -3.99 24.91
CA GLU A 375 -12.51 -4.69 24.08
C GLU A 375 -11.46 -3.71 23.52
N THR A 376 -10.20 -3.91 23.90
CA THR A 376 -9.08 -3.03 23.52
C THR A 376 -8.17 -3.65 22.47
N ALA A 377 -8.60 -4.75 21.85
CA ALA A 377 -7.79 -5.44 20.85
C ALA A 377 -7.40 -4.48 19.73
N LYS A 378 -6.11 -4.39 19.45
CA LYS A 378 -5.57 -3.65 18.32
C LYS A 378 -5.42 -4.60 17.16
N ALA A 379 -6.09 -4.34 16.07
CA ALA A 379 -5.76 -5.01 14.85
C ALA A 379 -4.30 -4.65 14.46
N LYS A 380 -3.48 -5.66 14.30
CA LYS A 380 -2.08 -5.49 13.88
C LYS A 380 -2.08 -5.29 12.38
N ARG A 381 -1.41 -4.25 11.89
CA ARG A 381 -1.18 -4.09 10.45
C ARG A 381 -0.20 -5.16 9.98
N PRO A 382 -0.36 -5.67 8.76
CA PRO A 382 0.62 -6.56 8.17
C PRO A 382 2.03 -5.97 8.21
N SER A 383 3.04 -6.81 8.39
CA SER A 383 4.45 -6.41 8.35
C SER A 383 4.92 -6.16 6.92
N SER A 384 6.03 -5.44 6.75
CA SER A 384 6.67 -5.24 5.44
C SER A 384 7.60 -6.39 5.03
N ILE A 385 7.70 -7.45 5.84
CA ILE A 385 8.38 -8.69 5.50
C ILE A 385 7.33 -9.79 5.55
N TRP A 386 7.18 -10.51 4.44
CA TRP A 386 6.26 -11.63 4.29
C TRP A 386 7.04 -12.93 4.16
N ASN A 387 6.77 -13.86 5.04
CA ASN A 387 7.31 -15.20 4.97
C ASN A 387 6.16 -16.14 4.61
N MET A 388 5.93 -16.30 3.31
CA MET A 388 4.91 -17.21 2.81
C MET A 388 5.54 -18.60 2.70
N PRO A 389 5.23 -19.57 3.59
CA PRO A 389 5.64 -20.94 3.35
C PRO A 389 5.01 -21.41 2.05
N SER A 390 5.83 -21.94 1.16
CA SER A 390 5.35 -22.53 -0.09
C SER A 390 4.32 -23.63 0.25
N GLN A 391 3.06 -23.29 0.16
CA GLN A 391 1.99 -24.26 0.03
C GLN A 391 1.87 -24.60 -1.46
N ILE A 392 2.85 -25.32 -1.98
CA ILE A 392 2.73 -26.06 -3.24
C ILE A 392 3.50 -27.36 -3.06
#